data_ca32bd1c0255f2689a02a76fcaabcef1
#
_entry.id   ca32bd1c0255f2689a02a76fcaabcef1
#
_cell.length_a   1.000
_cell.length_b   1.000
_cell.length_c   1.000
_cell.angle_alpha   90.00
_cell.angle_beta   90.00
_cell.angle_gamma   90.00
#
_symmetry.space_group_name_H-M   'P 1'
#
loop_
_entity.id
_entity.type
_entity.pdbx_description
1 polymer ?
#
loop_
_entity_poly.entity_id
_entity_poly.type
_entity_poly.pdbx_seq_one_letter_code
_entity_poly.pdbx_strand_id
1 'polypeptide(L)'
;MIIIETRVFTRRIKELMSDDEYKELQEALVNRPDMGAIIQGTGGLRKVRWKLEGKGKSGGVRAIYYWMTEDEQIYMLFVYPKSEQEDLTPEQKKALKTIVERWSDEK
;
A
#
# COMPACT_ATOMS: atom_id res chain seq x y z
N MET A 1 -8.22 -7.10 -12.52
CA MET A 1 -7.01 -6.96 -11.68
C MET A 1 -7.26 -7.51 -10.29
N ILE A 2 -6.33 -8.25 -9.77
CA ILE A 2 -6.46 -8.92 -8.47
C ILE A 2 -5.67 -8.14 -7.42
N ILE A 3 -6.28 -7.90 -6.25
CA ILE A 3 -5.63 -7.25 -5.14
C ILE A 3 -5.35 -8.31 -4.07
N ILE A 4 -4.07 -8.42 -3.68
CA ILE A 4 -3.62 -9.37 -2.68
C ILE A 4 -3.07 -8.57 -1.50
N GLU A 5 -3.38 -9.02 -0.28
CA GLU A 5 -2.97 -8.31 0.94
C GLU A 5 -2.05 -9.17 1.79
N THR A 6 -1.06 -8.54 2.42
CA THR A 6 -0.33 -9.21 3.50
C THR A 6 -1.24 -9.26 4.73
N ARG A 7 -0.93 -10.16 5.65
CA ARG A 7 -1.70 -10.24 6.90
C ARG A 7 -1.60 -8.94 7.71
N VAL A 8 -0.43 -8.34 7.71
CA VAL A 8 -0.24 -7.08 8.42
C VAL A 8 -1.11 -5.99 7.81
N PHE A 9 -1.15 -5.92 6.49
CA PHE A 9 -1.99 -4.95 5.80
C PHE A 9 -3.46 -5.18 6.16
N THR A 10 -3.94 -6.40 6.06
CA THR A 10 -5.34 -6.72 6.33
C THR A 10 -5.75 -6.28 7.72
N ARG A 11 -4.90 -6.56 8.70
CA ARG A 11 -5.20 -6.19 10.09
C ARG A 11 -5.23 -4.68 10.27
N ARG A 12 -4.23 -4.00 9.75
CA ARG A 12 -4.11 -2.55 9.96
C ARG A 12 -5.17 -1.76 9.22
N ILE A 13 -5.52 -2.19 8.01
CA ILE A 13 -6.49 -1.43 7.21
C ILE A 13 -7.86 -1.38 7.87
N LYS A 14 -8.25 -2.45 8.54
CA LYS A 14 -9.52 -2.50 9.24
C LYS A 14 -9.60 -1.49 10.39
N GLU A 15 -8.46 -1.21 11.01
CA GLU A 15 -8.40 -0.24 12.09
C GLU A 15 -8.38 1.19 11.58
N LEU A 16 -7.90 1.39 10.35
CA LEU A 16 -7.64 2.71 9.83
C LEU A 16 -8.77 3.28 8.98
N MET A 17 -9.56 2.43 8.33
CA MET A 17 -10.64 2.92 7.49
C MET A 17 -11.80 1.92 7.44
N SER A 18 -12.96 2.42 7.05
CA SER A 18 -14.14 1.59 6.87
C SER A 18 -14.01 0.74 5.61
N ASP A 19 -14.87 -0.27 5.48
CA ASP A 19 -14.91 -1.10 4.28
C ASP A 19 -15.22 -0.26 3.04
N ASP A 20 -16.11 0.71 3.17
CA ASP A 20 -16.47 1.57 2.05
C ASP A 20 -15.30 2.46 1.63
N GLU A 21 -14.57 3.01 2.59
CA GLU A 21 -13.39 3.81 2.29
C GLU A 21 -12.31 2.99 1.60
N TYR A 22 -12.09 1.77 2.08
CA TYR A 22 -11.09 0.89 1.47
C TYR A 22 -11.52 0.48 0.06
N LYS A 23 -12.81 0.24 -0.14
CA LYS A 23 -13.30 -0.08 -1.48
C LYS A 23 -13.01 1.05 -2.47
N GLU A 24 -13.17 2.30 -2.04
CA GLU A 24 -12.83 3.44 -2.88
C GLU A 24 -11.35 3.46 -3.25
N LEU A 25 -10.49 3.17 -2.27
CA LEU A 25 -9.05 3.09 -2.53
C LEU A 25 -8.73 1.97 -3.52
N GLN A 26 -9.34 0.80 -3.33
CA GLN A 26 -9.15 -0.32 -4.23
C GLN A 26 -9.56 0.02 -5.67
N GLU A 27 -10.72 0.65 -5.82
CA GLU A 27 -11.20 1.05 -7.14
C GLU A 27 -10.25 2.06 -7.79
N ALA A 28 -9.74 3.01 -7.02
CA ALA A 28 -8.79 3.98 -7.54
C ALA A 28 -7.51 3.31 -8.02
N LEU A 29 -7.00 2.35 -7.26
CA LEU A 29 -5.78 1.62 -7.63
C LEU A 29 -5.99 0.72 -8.84
N VAL A 30 -7.16 0.11 -8.97
CA VAL A 30 -7.47 -0.71 -10.13
C VAL A 30 -7.52 0.16 -11.39
N ASN A 31 -8.09 1.36 -11.28
CA ASN A 31 -8.17 2.28 -12.41
C ASN A 31 -6.83 2.92 -12.75
N ARG A 32 -6.01 3.18 -11.72
CA ARG A 32 -4.70 3.79 -11.91
C ARG A 32 -3.66 3.15 -11.00
N PRO A 33 -3.16 1.98 -11.38
CA PRO A 33 -2.16 1.28 -10.53
C PRO A 33 -0.88 2.06 -10.32
N ASP A 34 -0.59 3.01 -11.20
CA ASP A 34 0.61 3.84 -11.13
C ASP A 34 0.40 5.13 -10.33
N MET A 35 -0.75 5.30 -9.66
CA MET A 35 -1.03 6.54 -8.97
C MET A 35 -0.10 6.81 -7.79
N GLY A 36 0.38 5.77 -7.14
CA GLY A 36 1.34 5.93 -6.05
C GLY A 36 2.74 6.20 -6.58
N ALA A 37 3.48 7.06 -5.87
CA ALA A 37 4.85 7.38 -6.27
C ALA A 37 5.79 6.23 -5.93
N ILE A 38 6.73 5.95 -6.83
CA ILE A 38 7.73 4.91 -6.60
C ILE A 38 8.67 5.36 -5.47
N ILE A 39 8.90 4.44 -4.54
CA ILE A 39 9.85 4.66 -3.45
C ILE A 39 11.22 4.21 -3.92
N GLN A 40 12.16 5.11 -3.96
CA GLN A 40 13.50 4.82 -4.47
C GLN A 40 14.21 3.76 -3.65
N GLY A 41 14.97 2.92 -4.33
CA GLY A 41 15.77 1.89 -3.68
C GLY A 41 15.00 0.67 -3.23
N THR A 42 13.75 0.52 -3.65
CA THR A 42 12.89 -0.56 -3.19
C THR A 42 12.52 -1.58 -4.26
N GLY A 43 12.97 -1.35 -5.49
CA GLY A 43 12.64 -2.27 -6.56
C GLY A 43 11.22 -2.15 -7.09
N GLY A 44 10.57 -1.01 -6.85
CA GLY A 44 9.26 -0.76 -7.42
C GLY A 44 8.11 -0.62 -6.43
N LEU A 45 8.41 -0.58 -5.14
CA LEU A 45 7.35 -0.29 -4.17
C LEU A 45 6.80 1.10 -4.41
N ARG A 46 5.50 1.26 -4.25
CA ARG A 46 4.82 2.53 -4.41
C ARG A 46 4.13 2.95 -3.12
N LYS A 47 4.04 4.25 -2.92
CA LYS A 47 3.33 4.83 -1.79
C LYS A 47 2.19 5.69 -2.32
N VAL A 48 0.96 5.38 -1.93
CA VAL A 48 -0.19 6.20 -2.26
C VAL A 48 -0.69 6.90 -1.00
N ARG A 49 -0.94 8.19 -1.13
CA ARG A 49 -1.53 8.99 -0.06
C ARG A 49 -3.04 8.98 -0.24
N TRP A 50 -3.76 8.66 0.82
CA TRP A 50 -5.21 8.56 0.72
C TRP A 50 -5.86 9.32 1.86
N LYS A 51 -6.71 10.27 1.52
CA LYS A 51 -7.44 11.04 2.52
C LYS A 51 -8.62 10.26 3.03
N LEU A 52 -8.87 10.38 4.33
CA LEU A 52 -10.03 9.77 4.96
C LEU A 52 -11.05 10.86 5.26
N GLU A 53 -12.25 10.72 4.73
CA GLU A 53 -13.30 11.67 4.96
C GLU A 53 -13.76 11.64 6.43
N GLY A 54 -14.04 12.80 6.97
CA GLY A 54 -14.56 12.91 8.33
C GLY A 54 -13.54 12.68 9.43
N LYS A 55 -12.33 12.28 9.08
CA LYS A 55 -11.26 12.07 10.06
C LYS A 55 -10.38 13.30 10.24
N GLY A 56 -10.61 14.30 9.45
CA GLY A 56 -10.06 15.64 9.61
C GLY A 56 -8.58 15.74 9.54
N LYS A 57 -8.00 15.94 10.64
CA LYS A 57 -6.73 16.62 10.82
C LYS A 57 -5.48 15.95 10.37
N SER A 58 -5.40 14.66 10.45
CA SER A 58 -4.11 13.97 10.25
C SER A 58 -3.82 13.64 8.81
N GLY A 59 -4.71 14.01 7.91
CA GLY A 59 -4.42 13.88 6.48
C GLY A 59 -4.45 12.47 5.93
N GLY A 60 -5.05 11.53 6.63
CA GLY A 60 -5.30 10.21 6.10
C GLY A 60 -4.18 9.22 6.31
N VAL A 61 -4.03 8.30 5.34
CA VAL A 61 -3.11 7.19 5.44
C VAL A 61 -2.14 7.15 4.28
N ARG A 62 -1.10 6.36 4.46
CA ARG A 62 -0.15 6.00 3.43
C ARG A 62 -0.24 4.50 3.22
N ALA A 63 -0.54 4.06 2.01
CA ALA A 63 -0.57 2.64 1.67
C ALA A 63 0.62 2.31 0.78
N ILE A 64 1.32 1.25 1.13
CA ILE A 64 2.49 0.78 0.40
C ILE A 64 2.08 -0.45 -0.38
N TYR A 65 2.30 -0.43 -1.69
CA TYR A 65 1.90 -1.53 -2.54
C TYR A 65 2.93 -1.77 -3.64
N TYR A 66 2.80 -2.92 -4.27
CA TYR A 66 3.60 -3.27 -5.44
C TYR A 66 2.66 -3.64 -6.58
N TRP A 67 2.85 -3.02 -7.73
CA TRP A 67 2.06 -3.32 -8.91
C TRP A 67 2.84 -4.26 -9.82
N MET A 68 2.35 -5.47 -9.94
CA MET A 68 2.94 -6.45 -10.84
C MET A 68 2.20 -6.40 -12.17
N THR A 69 2.83 -5.77 -13.16
CA THR A 69 2.20 -5.51 -14.45
C THR A 69 1.92 -6.76 -15.25
N GLU A 70 2.81 -7.74 -15.18
CA GLU A 70 2.68 -8.97 -15.99
C GLU A 70 1.48 -9.80 -15.61
N ASP A 71 1.16 -9.85 -14.33
CA ASP A 71 0.05 -10.66 -13.83
C ASP A 71 -1.19 -9.84 -13.52
N GLU A 72 -1.14 -8.54 -13.75
CA GLU A 72 -2.23 -7.62 -13.41
C GLU A 72 -2.65 -7.77 -11.96
N GLN A 73 -1.68 -7.75 -11.06
CA GLN A 73 -1.91 -7.87 -9.63
C GLN A 73 -1.36 -6.66 -8.90
N ILE A 74 -2.07 -6.29 -7.82
CA ILE A 74 -1.58 -5.28 -6.89
C ILE A 74 -1.42 -5.97 -5.54
N TYR A 75 -0.23 -5.88 -4.97
CA TYR A 75 0.08 -6.48 -3.69
C TYR A 75 0.12 -5.38 -2.64
N MET A 76 -0.87 -5.37 -1.74
CA MET A 76 -0.95 -4.38 -0.66
C MET A 76 -0.10 -4.89 0.50
N LEU A 77 0.96 -4.16 0.83
CA LEU A 77 2.00 -4.65 1.74
C LEU A 77 1.91 -4.07 3.14
N PHE A 78 1.63 -2.78 3.25
CA PHE A 78 1.66 -2.10 4.53
C PHE A 78 0.83 -0.84 4.44
N VAL A 79 0.31 -0.39 5.58
CA VAL A 79 -0.46 0.85 5.63
C VAL A 79 -0.24 1.48 7.00
N TYR A 80 -0.12 2.80 7.02
CA TYR A 80 0.07 3.52 8.27
C TYR A 80 -0.59 4.90 8.17
N PRO A 81 -1.06 5.45 9.30
CA PRO A 81 -1.59 6.80 9.30
C PRO A 81 -0.45 7.80 9.22
N LYS A 82 -0.70 8.91 8.57
CA LYS A 82 0.28 9.99 8.47
C LYS A 82 0.75 10.45 9.85
N SER A 83 -0.15 10.41 10.84
CA SER A 83 0.17 10.83 12.20
C SER A 83 1.18 9.92 12.89
N GLU A 84 1.31 8.67 12.44
CA GLU A 84 2.25 7.73 13.04
C GLU A 84 3.67 7.93 12.52
N GLN A 85 3.80 8.11 11.21
CA GLN A 85 5.11 8.32 10.58
C GLN A 85 4.88 8.94 9.20
N GLU A 86 5.84 9.70 8.71
CA GLU A 86 5.72 10.29 7.38
C GLU A 86 6.14 9.35 6.27
N ASP A 87 7.24 8.66 6.49
CA ASP A 87 7.82 7.74 5.51
C ASP A 87 8.18 6.43 6.17
N LEU A 88 8.42 5.43 5.34
CA LEU A 88 8.92 4.15 5.82
C LEU A 88 10.31 4.33 6.42
N THR A 89 10.58 3.63 7.51
CA THR A 89 11.94 3.56 8.05
C THR A 89 12.81 2.72 7.12
N PRO A 90 14.15 2.86 7.21
CA PRO A 90 15.03 2.00 6.40
C PRO A 90 14.80 0.51 6.63
N GLU A 91 14.53 0.12 7.88
CA GLU A 91 14.25 -1.28 8.20
C GLU A 91 12.96 -1.75 7.54
N GLN A 92 11.93 -0.90 7.54
CA GLN A 92 10.66 -1.24 6.90
C GLN A 92 10.83 -1.38 5.39
N LYS A 93 11.57 -0.46 4.77
CA LYS A 93 11.84 -0.55 3.33
C LYS A 93 12.51 -1.86 2.97
N LYS A 94 13.51 -2.23 3.76
CA LYS A 94 14.26 -3.47 3.52
C LYS A 94 13.37 -4.70 3.68
N ALA A 95 12.56 -4.73 4.73
CA ALA A 95 11.66 -5.86 4.98
C ALA A 95 10.63 -6.00 3.86
N LEU A 96 10.03 -4.90 3.44
CA LEU A 96 9.01 -4.92 2.39
C LEU A 96 9.60 -5.29 1.04
N LYS A 97 10.79 -4.80 0.75
CA LYS A 97 11.50 -5.17 -0.47
C LYS A 97 11.75 -6.67 -0.51
N THR A 98 12.17 -7.24 0.60
CA THR A 98 12.41 -8.68 0.70
C THR A 98 11.14 -9.49 0.42
N ILE A 99 10.01 -9.04 0.93
CA ILE A 99 8.72 -9.70 0.69
C ILE A 99 8.40 -9.73 -0.79
N VAL A 100 8.57 -8.60 -1.47
CA VAL A 100 8.29 -8.51 -2.90
C VAL A 100 9.24 -9.40 -3.71
N GLU A 101 10.52 -9.40 -3.36
CA GLU A 101 11.50 -10.23 -4.07
C GLU A 101 11.17 -11.71 -3.95
N ARG A 102 10.79 -12.15 -2.76
CA ARG A 102 10.40 -13.55 -2.55
C ARG A 102 9.14 -13.92 -3.32
N TRP A 103 8.16 -13.03 -3.30
CA TRP A 103 6.91 -13.26 -4.00
C TRP A 103 7.13 -13.32 -5.50
N SER A 104 7.97 -12.45 -6.04
CA SER A 104 8.30 -12.46 -7.48
C SER A 104 9.04 -13.72 -7.88
N ASP A 105 9.94 -14.20 -7.02
CA ASP A 105 10.74 -15.39 -7.32
C ASP A 105 9.91 -16.66 -7.31
N GLU A 106 8.83 -16.71 -6.54
CA GLU A 106 7.95 -17.86 -6.45
C GLU A 106 7.08 -18.04 -7.68
N LYS A 107 7.04 -17.03 -8.52
CA LYS A 107 6.30 -17.08 -9.77
C LYS A 107 7.16 -17.57 -10.92
#